data_bb7e014250bb6ba1f1581fe8d280c16f
#
_entry.id   bb7e014250bb6ba1f1581fe8d280c16f
#
_cell.length_a   1.000
_cell.length_b   1.000
_cell.length_c   1.000
_cell.angle_alpha   90.00
_cell.angle_beta   90.00
_cell.angle_gamma   90.00
#
_symmetry.space_group_name_H-M   'P 1'
#
loop_
_entity.id
_entity.type
_entity.pdbx_description
1 polymer ?
#
loop_
_entity_poly.entity_id
_entity_poly.type
_entity_poly.pdbx_seq_one_letter_code
_entity_poly.pdbx_strand_id
1 'polypeptide(L)'
;MRLLLVVLLGMALVAVSCGGGASVSTTPPPPISISLSLSTVTAGQDGTPGSVTVTVTRPSGNTSSVTLTTSSVPAGVNMQINSPGSSDSGTVTFTPQAPGAPAAGSYPVTIDASDGASTASANLTLVIAVVATVQSTVNTNVGQDGVLDAFMSTSFQPAEWDYTFFTSNPEPGTTTTLNNLNSLHIRLQPVSQGTPESSQNSWDFSTLDAILTPVIGVADNSPELQLADGPSWMDDPSTGYLEPSHYQDFANYAAEVVQYYNTSTGFTDANGQNHVHSGTSVTPVTWWGIFNEPNINGLTAAQYVSLYNSVVPAMQAAQSQVPIKFVAVELADFGDEPENYMPTFVSGVTQQVDAVATHFYSSCNQSDIDFQVFSTIPGFASDVRYIYSQLQTNSSLAKVPVWVTENNVNADYANASGDSTCNPGQKFVTDQRGTSAFFAAWRPYVFSQLAQAGAQALYHWDFDADQQYGEVDFNTAKTYLSYWVDYWLQRYYPTCPFGAPCPTGIPPNILSLTTTESSTVETLATQGPGNSTVVMIANHAIMNPVTDDNGPGAPRTVIVDVSALGPFISATQLTIDASTDPTQGPSATPVAPASRMMVTLNGYGVTFLQLQP
;
A
#
# COMPACT_ATOMS: atom_id res chain seq x y z
N MET A 1 -45.69 -30.16 12.00
CA MET A 1 -46.68 -31.08 12.63
C MET A 1 -47.26 -30.35 13.83
N ARG A 2 -48.59 -29.97 13.72
CA ARG A 2 -49.55 -29.58 14.77
C ARG A 2 -49.17 -28.40 15.68
N LEU A 3 -49.58 -27.20 15.51
CA LEU A 3 -50.89 -26.54 15.75
C LEU A 3 -51.52 -26.94 17.10
N LEU A 4 -51.55 -25.99 18.06
CA LEU A 4 -52.61 -25.94 19.09
C LEU A 4 -52.98 -24.48 19.39
N LEU A 5 -54.20 -24.15 18.97
CA LEU A 5 -54.93 -22.90 19.22
C LEU A 5 -55.73 -23.14 20.52
N VAL A 6 -55.65 -22.21 21.49
CA VAL A 6 -56.59 -22.20 22.64
C VAL A 6 -57.29 -20.85 22.64
N VAL A 7 -58.57 -20.92 22.35
CA VAL A 7 -59.57 -19.84 22.51
C VAL A 7 -60.16 -19.97 23.91
N LEU A 8 -60.14 -18.94 24.71
CA LEU A 8 -60.92 -18.85 25.96
C LEU A 8 -61.89 -17.67 25.85
N LEU A 9 -63.15 -18.02 25.77
CA LEU A 9 -64.35 -17.17 25.87
C LEU A 9 -64.61 -16.92 27.36
N GLY A 10 -64.71 -15.64 27.76
CA GLY A 10 -65.10 -15.26 29.14
C GLY A 10 -66.17 -14.21 29.15
N MET A 11 -67.30 -14.56 29.70
CA MET A 11 -68.60 -13.83 29.73
C MET A 11 -68.51 -12.44 30.36
N ALA A 12 -69.23 -11.52 29.79
CA ALA A 12 -69.59 -10.21 30.33
C ALA A 12 -70.58 -10.30 31.46
N LEU A 13 -70.28 -9.65 32.59
CA LEU A 13 -71.28 -9.30 33.60
C LEU A 13 -71.53 -7.79 33.55
N VAL A 14 -72.70 -7.39 33.17
CA VAL A 14 -73.17 -5.99 33.22
C VAL A 14 -73.68 -5.71 34.64
N ALA A 15 -72.97 -4.79 35.34
CA ALA A 15 -73.52 -4.17 36.53
C ALA A 15 -73.83 -2.69 36.24
N VAL A 16 -75.09 -2.33 36.13
CA VAL A 16 -75.56 -0.94 36.05
C VAL A 16 -75.60 -0.36 37.46
N SER A 17 -74.74 0.64 37.69
CA SER A 17 -74.83 1.51 38.86
C SER A 17 -74.95 2.96 38.38
N CYS A 18 -76.09 3.55 38.56
CA CYS A 18 -76.28 4.99 38.42
C CYS A 18 -75.69 5.73 39.62
N GLY A 19 -74.69 6.56 39.32
CA GLY A 19 -74.11 7.53 40.24
C GLY A 19 -73.47 8.65 39.41
N GLY A 20 -74.20 9.77 39.27
CA GLY A 20 -73.76 10.95 38.56
C GLY A 20 -72.60 11.62 39.28
N GLY A 21 -71.40 11.50 38.68
CA GLY A 21 -70.28 12.32 38.94
C GLY A 21 -69.62 12.60 37.59
N ALA A 22 -69.60 13.85 37.15
CA ALA A 22 -68.90 14.27 35.94
C ALA A 22 -67.40 14.05 36.17
N SER A 23 -66.89 12.85 35.84
CA SER A 23 -65.46 12.65 35.70
C SER A 23 -64.99 13.41 34.46
N VAL A 24 -64.36 14.53 34.67
CA VAL A 24 -63.54 15.17 33.63
C VAL A 24 -62.53 14.14 33.21
N SER A 25 -62.77 13.48 32.08
CA SER A 25 -61.76 12.65 31.44
C SER A 25 -60.61 13.57 30.99
N THR A 26 -59.65 13.75 31.86
CA THR A 26 -58.40 14.40 31.49
C THR A 26 -57.61 13.38 30.65
N THR A 27 -57.87 13.38 29.33
CA THR A 27 -56.91 12.77 28.39
C THR A 27 -55.54 13.37 28.73
N PRO A 28 -54.51 12.53 29.03
CA PRO A 28 -53.20 13.06 29.24
C PRO A 28 -52.80 13.94 28.04
N PRO A 29 -52.22 15.10 28.28
CA PRO A 29 -51.77 15.94 27.16
C PRO A 29 -50.86 15.10 26.26
N PRO A 30 -50.93 15.30 24.92
CA PRO A 30 -50.07 14.55 24.02
C PRO A 30 -48.59 14.78 24.40
N PRO A 31 -47.73 13.74 24.28
CA PRO A 31 -46.35 13.83 24.68
C PRO A 31 -45.56 14.81 23.78
N ILE A 32 -44.47 15.36 24.32
CA ILE A 32 -43.46 16.09 23.51
C ILE A 32 -42.82 15.15 22.49
N SER A 33 -42.30 15.73 21.41
CA SER A 33 -41.40 15.00 20.48
C SER A 33 -40.14 15.80 20.23
N ILE A 34 -39.06 15.11 19.82
CA ILE A 34 -37.79 15.75 19.46
C ILE A 34 -37.33 15.32 18.08
N SER A 35 -36.62 16.24 17.42
CA SER A 35 -35.85 15.97 16.19
C SER A 35 -34.44 16.52 16.32
N LEU A 36 -33.49 15.87 15.65
CA LEU A 36 -32.07 16.27 15.63
C LEU A 36 -31.76 16.96 14.30
N SER A 37 -30.93 18.01 14.34
CA SER A 37 -30.45 18.68 13.12
C SER A 37 -29.56 17.77 12.25
N LEU A 38 -28.93 16.77 12.87
CA LEU A 38 -28.06 15.78 12.24
C LEU A 38 -28.34 14.40 12.85
N SER A 39 -28.34 13.35 12.05
CA SER A 39 -28.36 11.97 12.54
C SER A 39 -26.96 11.43 12.88
N THR A 40 -25.91 12.12 12.40
CA THR A 40 -24.49 11.77 12.67
C THR A 40 -23.74 13.05 13.05
N VAL A 41 -22.92 12.96 14.10
CA VAL A 41 -22.05 14.05 14.56
C VAL A 41 -20.62 13.51 14.63
N THR A 42 -19.66 14.26 14.09
CA THR A 42 -18.25 13.91 14.11
C THR A 42 -17.50 14.79 15.13
N ALA A 43 -16.67 14.17 15.96
CA ALA A 43 -15.75 14.81 16.90
C ALA A 43 -14.34 14.21 16.74
N GLY A 44 -13.29 15.04 16.87
CA GLY A 44 -11.91 14.60 16.67
C GLY A 44 -11.25 14.08 17.94
N GLN A 45 -10.41 13.07 17.83
CA GLN A 45 -9.60 12.53 18.96
C GLN A 45 -8.66 13.59 19.57
N ASP A 46 -8.37 14.68 18.86
CA ASP A 46 -7.58 15.82 19.35
C ASP A 46 -8.34 16.75 20.31
N GLY A 47 -9.61 16.47 20.58
CA GLY A 47 -10.51 17.31 21.37
C GLY A 47 -11.39 18.25 20.53
N THR A 48 -11.35 18.14 19.21
CA THR A 48 -12.27 18.89 18.34
C THR A 48 -13.71 18.48 18.61
N PRO A 49 -14.59 19.44 19.00
CA PRO A 49 -15.96 19.12 19.38
C PRO A 49 -16.88 18.90 18.17
N GLY A 50 -17.86 18.02 18.34
CA GLY A 50 -19.00 17.87 17.46
C GLY A 50 -20.30 18.26 18.18
N SER A 51 -21.23 18.95 17.51
CA SER A 51 -22.46 19.42 18.12
C SER A 51 -23.70 19.09 17.30
N VAL A 52 -24.82 18.87 18.00
CA VAL A 52 -26.14 18.67 17.41
C VAL A 52 -27.16 19.59 18.06
N THR A 53 -28.04 20.17 17.25
CA THR A 53 -29.20 20.91 17.74
C THR A 53 -30.37 19.95 17.91
N VAL A 54 -31.02 20.03 19.06
CA VAL A 54 -32.23 19.28 19.40
C VAL A 54 -33.43 20.24 19.32
N THR A 55 -34.37 19.98 18.44
CA THR A 55 -35.63 20.74 18.33
C THR A 55 -36.74 19.98 19.03
N VAL A 56 -37.44 20.65 19.94
CA VAL A 56 -38.59 20.11 20.68
C VAL A 56 -39.88 20.58 20.05
N THR A 57 -40.75 19.65 19.72
CA THR A 57 -42.15 19.97 19.34
C THR A 57 -43.05 19.76 20.53
N ARG A 58 -43.73 20.82 20.94
CA ARG A 58 -44.64 20.84 22.11
C ARG A 58 -46.08 20.75 21.67
N PRO A 59 -46.94 20.01 22.38
CA PRO A 59 -48.37 20.09 22.17
C PRO A 59 -48.87 21.48 22.54
N SER A 60 -50.00 21.86 21.94
CA SER A 60 -50.61 23.17 22.18
C SER A 60 -50.87 23.38 23.68
N GLY A 61 -50.38 24.51 24.21
CA GLY A 61 -50.54 24.89 25.62
C GLY A 61 -49.47 24.28 26.56
N ASN A 62 -48.56 23.46 26.09
CA ASN A 62 -47.44 22.95 26.90
C ASN A 62 -46.28 23.95 26.94
N THR A 63 -46.08 24.60 28.08
CA THR A 63 -45.01 25.57 28.36
C THR A 63 -43.96 25.03 29.36
N SER A 64 -44.02 23.72 29.69
CA SER A 64 -43.12 23.09 30.65
C SER A 64 -41.67 23.19 30.22
N SER A 65 -40.79 23.35 31.19
CA SER A 65 -39.33 23.34 30.92
C SER A 65 -38.87 21.94 30.48
N VAL A 66 -38.15 21.85 29.36
CA VAL A 66 -37.58 20.59 28.87
C VAL A 66 -36.11 20.50 29.23
N THR A 67 -35.75 19.35 29.79
CA THR A 67 -34.37 18.96 30.07
C THR A 67 -33.91 17.90 29.09
N LEU A 68 -32.62 17.98 28.68
CA LEU A 68 -31.97 16.95 27.85
C LEU A 68 -31.02 16.13 28.69
N THR A 69 -30.96 14.84 28.38
CA THR A 69 -29.95 13.90 28.88
C THR A 69 -29.43 13.05 27.73
N THR A 70 -28.32 12.39 27.92
CA THR A 70 -27.74 11.47 26.94
C THR A 70 -27.38 10.15 27.60
N SER A 71 -27.46 9.08 26.84
CA SER A 71 -27.04 7.74 27.28
C SER A 71 -26.16 7.09 26.20
N SER A 72 -25.40 6.05 26.61
CA SER A 72 -24.49 5.29 25.72
C SER A 72 -23.35 6.11 25.13
N VAL A 73 -22.96 7.23 25.74
CA VAL A 73 -21.80 8.00 25.32
C VAL A 73 -20.51 7.24 25.70
N PRO A 74 -19.56 7.06 24.79
CA PRO A 74 -18.34 6.32 25.08
C PRO A 74 -17.48 7.02 26.14
N ALA A 75 -16.79 6.23 26.96
CA ALA A 75 -15.86 6.76 27.95
C ALA A 75 -14.78 7.62 27.28
N GLY A 76 -14.35 8.70 27.90
CA GLY A 76 -13.38 9.65 27.33
C GLY A 76 -14.01 10.74 26.44
N VAL A 77 -15.36 10.85 26.40
CA VAL A 77 -16.05 11.99 25.78
C VAL A 77 -16.73 12.85 26.85
N ASN A 78 -16.34 14.11 26.92
CA ASN A 78 -17.04 15.12 27.70
C ASN A 78 -18.25 15.63 26.95
N MET A 79 -19.33 15.91 27.69
CA MET A 79 -20.56 16.47 27.13
C MET A 79 -20.86 17.82 27.72
N GLN A 80 -21.30 18.73 26.85
CA GLN A 80 -21.95 19.96 27.26
C GLN A 80 -23.39 19.95 26.73
N ILE A 81 -24.36 19.99 27.63
CA ILE A 81 -25.79 19.96 27.31
C ILE A 81 -26.41 21.31 27.66
N ASN A 82 -26.94 22.00 26.66
CA ASN A 82 -27.75 23.19 26.81
C ASN A 82 -29.21 22.81 26.56
N SER A 83 -29.91 22.51 27.64
CA SER A 83 -31.34 22.11 27.55
C SER A 83 -32.20 23.24 27.05
N PRO A 84 -33.28 22.95 26.29
CA PRO A 84 -34.21 23.97 25.75
C PRO A 84 -34.84 24.84 26.81
N GLY A 85 -35.08 24.29 28.00
CA GLY A 85 -35.90 24.98 28.99
C GLY A 85 -37.33 25.21 28.48
N SER A 86 -37.80 26.45 28.48
CA SER A 86 -39.09 26.85 27.89
C SER A 86 -39.01 27.16 26.40
N SER A 87 -37.83 27.19 25.78
CA SER A 87 -37.66 27.34 24.32
C SER A 87 -37.83 26.01 23.59
N ASP A 88 -37.88 26.05 22.26
CA ASP A 88 -38.04 24.84 21.42
C ASP A 88 -36.70 24.31 20.88
N SER A 89 -35.58 24.84 21.35
CA SER A 89 -34.28 24.43 20.86
C SER A 89 -33.23 24.31 21.96
N GLY A 90 -32.46 23.23 21.96
CA GLY A 90 -31.29 22.98 22.80
C GLY A 90 -30.11 22.46 21.99
N THR A 91 -28.96 22.30 22.62
CA THR A 91 -27.78 21.75 21.96
C THR A 91 -27.09 20.70 22.85
N VAL A 92 -26.53 19.69 22.19
CA VAL A 92 -25.61 18.72 22.81
C VAL A 92 -24.28 18.77 22.07
N THR A 93 -23.18 19.00 22.80
CA THR A 93 -21.82 19.06 22.27
C THR A 93 -21.02 17.92 22.89
N PHE A 94 -20.33 17.17 22.05
CA PHE A 94 -19.45 16.05 22.40
C PHE A 94 -18.00 16.47 22.17
N THR A 95 -17.14 16.36 23.21
CA THR A 95 -15.74 16.73 23.14
C THR A 95 -14.88 15.57 23.63
N PRO A 96 -14.19 14.82 22.74
CA PRO A 96 -13.26 13.78 23.17
C PRO A 96 -12.13 14.39 24.02
N GLN A 97 -11.64 13.62 25.00
CA GLN A 97 -10.58 14.06 25.90
C GLN A 97 -9.22 13.70 25.32
N ALA A 98 -8.42 14.66 24.92
CA ALA A 98 -7.05 14.43 24.49
C ALA A 98 -6.07 14.72 25.64
N PRO A 99 -5.23 13.76 26.12
CA PRO A 99 -5.23 12.33 25.77
C PRO A 99 -6.37 11.56 26.49
N GLY A 100 -6.73 10.39 25.91
CA GLY A 100 -7.76 9.52 26.51
C GLY A 100 -9.08 9.49 25.75
N ALA A 101 -9.08 10.06 24.53
CA ALA A 101 -10.21 9.90 23.60
C ALA A 101 -10.50 8.39 23.34
N PRO A 102 -11.76 8.03 23.07
CA PRO A 102 -12.07 6.68 22.63
C PRO A 102 -11.39 6.37 21.29
N ALA A 103 -11.23 5.09 20.97
CA ALA A 103 -10.78 4.66 19.65
C ALA A 103 -11.64 5.25 18.53
N ALA A 104 -11.03 5.49 17.37
CA ALA A 104 -11.79 5.99 16.23
C ALA A 104 -12.85 4.97 15.79
N GLY A 105 -14.04 5.47 15.46
CA GLY A 105 -15.19 4.62 15.10
C GLY A 105 -16.52 5.29 15.31
N SER A 106 -17.59 4.51 15.16
CA SER A 106 -18.98 4.97 15.28
C SER A 106 -19.63 4.42 16.54
N TYR A 107 -20.22 5.29 17.32
CA TYR A 107 -20.83 4.97 18.61
C TYR A 107 -22.30 5.39 18.60
N PRO A 108 -23.27 4.49 18.86
CA PRO A 108 -24.66 4.85 18.99
C PRO A 108 -24.88 5.60 20.32
N VAL A 109 -25.53 6.75 20.24
CA VAL A 109 -25.87 7.60 21.39
C VAL A 109 -27.37 7.89 21.34
N THR A 110 -28.04 7.87 22.49
CA THR A 110 -29.43 8.29 22.61
C THR A 110 -29.52 9.64 23.32
N ILE A 111 -30.30 10.57 22.77
CA ILE A 111 -30.63 11.84 23.40
C ILE A 111 -32.08 11.75 23.86
N ASP A 112 -32.29 11.95 25.14
CA ASP A 112 -33.59 11.92 25.79
C ASP A 112 -33.98 13.36 26.19
N ALA A 113 -35.25 13.69 25.99
CA ALA A 113 -35.85 14.93 26.43
C ALA A 113 -37.03 14.66 27.37
N SER A 114 -37.14 15.41 28.45
CA SER A 114 -38.25 15.28 29.41
C SER A 114 -38.79 16.65 29.81
N ASP A 115 -40.11 16.79 29.82
CA ASP A 115 -40.83 17.95 30.35
C ASP A 115 -41.38 17.71 31.78
N GLY A 116 -40.97 16.58 32.40
CA GLY A 116 -41.42 16.13 33.71
C GLY A 116 -42.71 15.32 33.69
N ALA A 117 -43.53 15.42 32.63
CA ALA A 117 -44.76 14.68 32.42
C ALA A 117 -44.65 13.63 31.31
N SER A 118 -43.84 13.89 30.32
CA SER A 118 -43.56 13.01 29.18
C SER A 118 -42.08 13.00 28.81
N THR A 119 -41.68 11.96 28.07
CA THR A 119 -40.33 11.80 27.54
C THR A 119 -40.37 11.53 26.05
N ALA A 120 -39.34 11.98 25.34
CA ALA A 120 -39.07 11.67 23.94
C ALA A 120 -37.60 11.35 23.74
N SER A 121 -37.29 10.42 22.84
CA SER A 121 -35.93 10.00 22.58
C SER A 121 -35.61 10.08 21.08
N ALA A 122 -34.33 10.37 20.75
CA ALA A 122 -33.80 10.30 19.40
C ALA A 122 -32.42 9.68 19.40
N ASN A 123 -32.15 8.84 18.40
CA ASN A 123 -30.84 8.19 18.23
C ASN A 123 -29.93 9.05 17.37
N LEU A 124 -28.66 9.09 17.73
CA LEU A 124 -27.56 9.77 17.08
C LEU A 124 -26.41 8.80 16.89
N THR A 125 -25.70 8.88 15.78
CA THR A 125 -24.38 8.25 15.61
C THR A 125 -23.31 9.29 15.93
N LEU A 126 -22.53 9.06 16.99
CA LEU A 126 -21.32 9.83 17.29
C LEU A 126 -20.12 9.15 16.59
N VAL A 127 -19.50 9.85 15.65
CA VAL A 127 -18.27 9.41 14.99
C VAL A 127 -17.08 10.05 15.71
N ILE A 128 -16.18 9.23 16.24
CA ILE A 128 -14.88 9.67 16.73
C ILE A 128 -13.90 9.53 15.58
N ALA A 129 -13.36 10.67 15.13
CA ALA A 129 -12.47 10.73 13.97
C ALA A 129 -11.00 10.72 14.40
N VAL A 130 -10.16 10.02 13.62
CA VAL A 130 -8.70 10.21 13.65
C VAL A 130 -8.39 11.64 13.24
N VAL A 131 -7.36 12.25 13.82
CA VAL A 131 -6.89 13.58 13.39
C VAL A 131 -5.46 13.46 12.88
N ALA A 132 -5.24 13.87 11.64
CA ALA A 132 -3.94 14.01 11.01
C ALA A 132 -3.61 15.50 10.90
N THR A 133 -2.59 15.95 11.63
CA THR A 133 -2.17 17.36 11.66
C THR A 133 -0.87 17.52 10.90
N VAL A 134 -0.91 18.24 9.78
CA VAL A 134 0.24 18.53 8.92
C VAL A 134 0.88 19.85 9.37
N GLN A 135 2.20 19.84 9.55
CA GLN A 135 3.00 21.02 9.87
C GLN A 135 3.60 21.62 8.60
N SER A 136 3.93 22.92 8.64
CA SER A 136 4.61 23.60 7.53
C SER A 136 6.12 23.32 7.48
N THR A 137 6.65 22.50 8.38
CA THR A 137 8.07 22.18 8.48
C THR A 137 8.38 20.89 7.74
N VAL A 138 9.47 20.88 6.97
CA VAL A 138 10.03 19.67 6.37
C VAL A 138 10.53 18.75 7.49
N ASN A 139 10.19 17.47 7.39
CA ASN A 139 10.66 16.47 8.34
C ASN A 139 12.02 15.91 7.90
N THR A 140 13.09 16.57 8.32
CA THR A 140 14.47 16.20 7.98
C THR A 140 14.97 14.91 8.67
N ASN A 141 14.14 14.28 9.50
CA ASN A 141 14.49 13.01 10.16
C ASN A 141 14.01 11.78 9.36
N VAL A 142 13.43 11.98 8.20
CA VAL A 142 12.88 10.93 7.35
C VAL A 142 13.34 11.11 5.91
N GLY A 143 13.37 10.02 5.16
CA GLY A 143 13.82 10.02 3.77
C GLY A 143 15.27 10.44 3.61
N GLN A 144 15.60 11.03 2.47
CA GLN A 144 16.89 11.65 2.18
C GLN A 144 16.82 13.14 2.54
N ASP A 145 17.20 13.48 3.75
CA ASP A 145 17.14 14.88 4.27
C ASP A 145 15.75 15.53 4.18
N GLY A 146 14.69 14.73 4.34
CA GLY A 146 13.31 15.19 4.25
C GLY A 146 12.74 15.25 2.84
N VAL A 147 13.47 14.74 1.86
CA VAL A 147 13.03 14.64 0.45
C VAL A 147 12.44 13.26 0.20
N LEU A 148 11.38 13.20 -0.60
CA LEU A 148 10.77 11.96 -1.04
C LEU A 148 11.45 11.47 -2.33
N ASP A 149 12.48 10.64 -2.20
CA ASP A 149 13.19 10.08 -3.36
C ASP A 149 12.56 8.77 -3.89
N ALA A 150 11.63 8.19 -3.16
CA ALA A 150 11.02 6.91 -3.52
C ALA A 150 10.20 7.01 -4.81
N PHE A 151 10.51 6.17 -5.77
CA PHE A 151 9.74 5.99 -7.00
C PHE A 151 9.06 4.63 -7.03
N MET A 152 7.90 4.59 -7.71
CA MET A 152 7.18 3.35 -7.97
C MET A 152 7.69 2.73 -9.27
N SER A 153 7.84 1.42 -9.27
CA SER A 153 8.24 0.67 -10.44
C SER A 153 7.60 -0.72 -10.46
N THR A 154 7.89 -1.50 -11.47
CA THR A 154 7.34 -2.83 -11.63
C THR A 154 8.45 -3.81 -11.99
N SER A 155 8.32 -5.03 -11.49
CA SER A 155 9.20 -6.16 -11.75
C SER A 155 8.44 -7.22 -12.55
N PHE A 156 9.15 -7.91 -13.42
CA PHE A 156 8.59 -8.96 -14.28
C PHE A 156 9.41 -10.24 -14.14
N GLN A 157 8.70 -11.35 -14.17
CA GLN A 157 9.29 -12.68 -14.37
C GLN A 157 8.91 -13.24 -15.75
N PRO A 158 9.47 -12.69 -16.82
CA PRO A 158 8.95 -12.89 -18.18
C PRO A 158 9.08 -14.33 -18.70
N ALA A 159 9.86 -15.18 -18.06
CA ALA A 159 10.04 -16.55 -18.48
C ALA A 159 8.82 -17.46 -18.21
N GLU A 160 7.95 -17.10 -17.28
CA GLU A 160 6.82 -17.94 -16.87
C GLU A 160 5.49 -17.45 -17.43
N TRP A 161 5.17 -16.17 -17.23
CA TRP A 161 3.84 -15.62 -17.56
C TRP A 161 3.91 -14.56 -18.64
N ASP A 162 4.77 -13.59 -18.49
CA ASP A 162 4.84 -12.38 -19.31
C ASP A 162 5.26 -12.67 -20.75
N TYR A 163 6.07 -13.71 -20.94
CA TYR A 163 6.54 -14.10 -22.27
C TYR A 163 5.39 -14.39 -23.23
N THR A 164 4.43 -15.19 -22.81
CA THR A 164 3.27 -15.53 -23.66
C THR A 164 2.31 -14.37 -23.80
N PHE A 165 2.18 -13.54 -22.79
CA PHE A 165 1.30 -12.40 -22.75
C PHE A 165 1.71 -11.32 -23.76
N PHE A 166 2.99 -10.98 -23.80
CA PHE A 166 3.50 -9.98 -24.74
C PHE A 166 3.76 -10.49 -26.14
N THR A 167 4.04 -11.78 -26.34
CA THR A 167 4.51 -12.30 -27.62
C THR A 167 3.48 -13.16 -28.37
N SER A 168 2.74 -14.02 -27.68
CA SER A 168 1.84 -15.00 -28.31
C SER A 168 0.38 -14.58 -28.33
N ASN A 169 -0.03 -13.77 -27.37
CA ASN A 169 -1.38 -13.26 -27.24
C ASN A 169 -1.38 -11.83 -26.70
N PRO A 170 -0.76 -10.87 -27.41
CA PRO A 170 -0.73 -9.50 -26.95
C PRO A 170 -2.15 -8.96 -26.92
N GLU A 171 -2.76 -8.95 -25.75
CA GLU A 171 -4.05 -8.32 -25.56
C GLU A 171 -3.95 -6.84 -25.94
N PRO A 172 -4.89 -6.31 -26.74
CA PRO A 172 -4.87 -4.92 -27.13
C PRO A 172 -4.92 -4.02 -25.89
N GLY A 173 -3.90 -3.24 -25.68
CA GLY A 173 -3.82 -2.31 -24.56
C GLY A 173 -2.81 -2.66 -23.48
N THR A 174 -2.22 -3.85 -23.45
CA THR A 174 -1.20 -4.24 -22.46
C THR A 174 -0.01 -3.28 -22.46
N THR A 175 0.56 -3.04 -23.64
CA THR A 175 1.66 -2.09 -23.82
C THR A 175 1.24 -0.69 -23.40
N THR A 176 -0.01 -0.29 -23.70
CA THR A 176 -0.57 1.01 -23.29
C THR A 176 -0.73 1.05 -21.77
N THR A 177 -1.18 -0.02 -21.13
CA THR A 177 -1.36 -0.11 -19.68
C THR A 177 -0.02 0.00 -18.97
N LEU A 178 1.00 -0.75 -19.42
CA LEU A 178 2.37 -0.64 -18.91
C LEU A 178 2.94 0.77 -19.09
N ASN A 179 2.78 1.36 -20.27
CA ASN A 179 3.24 2.71 -20.56
C ASN A 179 2.53 3.78 -19.69
N ASN A 180 1.23 3.59 -19.45
CA ASN A 180 0.45 4.48 -18.58
C ASN A 180 0.84 4.36 -17.11
N LEU A 181 1.36 3.23 -16.66
CA LEU A 181 1.89 3.07 -15.31
C LEU A 181 3.07 4.02 -15.09
N ASN A 182 3.82 4.33 -16.16
CA ASN A 182 4.95 5.26 -16.15
C ASN A 182 6.03 4.83 -15.15
N SER A 183 6.31 3.54 -15.10
CA SER A 183 7.42 3.01 -14.31
C SER A 183 8.71 3.70 -14.71
N LEU A 184 9.43 4.25 -13.74
CA LEU A 184 10.72 4.89 -14.00
C LEU A 184 11.82 3.88 -14.25
N HIS A 185 11.61 2.65 -13.77
CA HIS A 185 12.56 1.57 -13.82
C HIS A 185 11.81 0.23 -13.88
N ILE A 186 12.08 -0.55 -14.89
CA ILE A 186 11.50 -1.89 -15.06
C ILE A 186 12.61 -2.91 -14.81
N ARG A 187 12.37 -3.82 -13.86
CA ARG A 187 13.25 -4.95 -13.59
C ARG A 187 12.70 -6.19 -14.30
N LEU A 188 13.56 -6.81 -15.09
CA LEU A 188 13.30 -8.03 -15.81
C LEU A 188 14.13 -9.15 -15.19
N GLN A 189 13.47 -10.19 -14.70
CA GLN A 189 14.10 -11.35 -14.06
C GLN A 189 13.85 -12.60 -14.88
N PRO A 190 14.62 -12.85 -15.95
CA PRO A 190 14.53 -14.11 -16.67
C PRO A 190 15.12 -15.22 -15.81
N VAL A 191 14.27 -16.15 -15.38
CA VAL A 191 14.68 -17.38 -14.71
C VAL A 191 14.84 -18.52 -15.73
N SER A 192 15.21 -19.67 -15.35
CA SER A 192 15.58 -20.89 -16.08
C SER A 192 15.23 -20.99 -17.59
N GLN A 193 14.05 -20.56 -18.01
CA GLN A 193 13.60 -20.57 -19.41
C GLN A 193 14.14 -19.38 -20.22
N GLY A 194 14.55 -18.30 -19.58
CA GLY A 194 15.13 -17.13 -20.21
C GLY A 194 16.66 -17.13 -20.26
N THR A 195 17.30 -18.14 -19.68
CA THR A 195 18.77 -18.25 -19.66
C THR A 195 19.28 -18.60 -21.07
N PRO A 196 20.06 -17.72 -21.72
CA PRO A 196 20.44 -17.93 -23.13
C PRO A 196 21.53 -18.99 -23.33
N GLU A 197 22.23 -19.43 -22.29
CA GLU A 197 23.25 -20.50 -22.37
C GLU A 197 22.73 -21.80 -21.74
N SER A 198 21.92 -22.56 -22.44
CA SER A 198 21.28 -23.79 -21.94
C SER A 198 22.26 -24.91 -21.56
N SER A 199 23.44 -24.92 -22.13
CA SER A 199 24.59 -25.77 -21.78
C SER A 199 25.87 -25.05 -22.20
N GLN A 200 26.99 -25.40 -21.62
CA GLN A 200 28.28 -24.72 -21.84
C GLN A 200 28.57 -24.46 -23.32
N ASN A 201 28.73 -23.22 -23.71
CA ASN A 201 28.92 -22.74 -25.09
C ASN A 201 27.77 -23.08 -26.07
N SER A 202 26.56 -23.24 -25.58
CA SER A 202 25.37 -23.42 -26.41
C SER A 202 24.39 -22.27 -26.19
N TRP A 203 24.46 -21.27 -27.04
CA TRP A 203 23.77 -19.99 -26.89
C TRP A 203 22.53 -19.88 -27.76
N ASP A 204 21.40 -19.48 -27.17
CA ASP A 204 20.17 -19.12 -27.86
C ASP A 204 19.48 -17.95 -27.14
N PHE A 205 19.56 -16.76 -27.70
CA PHE A 205 18.95 -15.55 -27.17
C PHE A 205 17.50 -15.34 -27.61
N SER A 206 16.93 -16.24 -28.43
CA SER A 206 15.62 -16.02 -29.05
C SER A 206 14.49 -15.81 -28.03
N THR A 207 14.51 -16.55 -26.93
CA THR A 207 13.53 -16.41 -25.84
C THR A 207 13.74 -15.09 -25.10
N LEU A 208 14.96 -14.79 -24.69
CA LEU A 208 15.26 -13.57 -23.96
C LEU A 208 15.00 -12.32 -24.81
N ASP A 209 15.34 -12.34 -26.10
CA ASP A 209 15.04 -11.25 -27.04
C ASP A 209 13.52 -11.03 -27.18
N ALA A 210 12.74 -12.10 -27.26
CA ALA A 210 11.29 -12.03 -27.37
C ALA A 210 10.63 -11.45 -26.12
N ILE A 211 11.22 -11.67 -24.95
CA ILE A 211 10.79 -11.13 -23.66
C ILE A 211 11.16 -9.66 -23.53
N LEU A 212 12.40 -9.31 -23.78
CA LEU A 212 12.91 -7.95 -23.56
C LEU A 212 12.34 -6.94 -24.55
N THR A 213 12.17 -7.30 -25.81
CA THR A 213 11.79 -6.39 -26.89
C THR A 213 10.46 -5.65 -26.64
N PRO A 214 9.37 -6.30 -26.20
CA PRO A 214 8.11 -5.57 -25.97
C PRO A 214 8.10 -4.71 -24.71
N VAL A 215 8.98 -4.95 -23.76
CA VAL A 215 8.99 -4.26 -22.47
C VAL A 215 9.98 -3.10 -22.46
N ILE A 216 11.20 -3.33 -22.95
CA ILE A 216 12.26 -2.31 -23.02
C ILE A 216 11.88 -1.23 -24.02
N GLY A 217 11.95 0.02 -23.58
CA GLY A 217 11.68 1.20 -24.42
C GLY A 217 10.21 1.59 -24.51
N VAL A 218 9.29 0.84 -23.87
CA VAL A 218 7.88 1.24 -23.77
C VAL A 218 7.69 2.30 -22.71
N ALA A 219 8.13 2.02 -21.49
CA ALA A 219 7.94 2.90 -20.34
C ALA A 219 9.25 3.29 -19.66
N ASP A 220 10.36 2.63 -19.98
CA ASP A 220 11.64 2.81 -19.32
C ASP A 220 12.78 2.91 -20.31
N ASN A 221 13.59 3.98 -20.21
CA ASN A 221 14.81 4.16 -20.99
C ASN A 221 16.06 3.64 -20.26
N SER A 222 15.93 3.01 -19.10
CA SER A 222 17.04 2.59 -18.25
C SER A 222 16.70 1.25 -17.55
N PRO A 223 16.37 0.20 -18.32
CA PRO A 223 15.89 -1.06 -17.78
C PRO A 223 16.97 -1.78 -16.96
N GLU A 224 16.52 -2.57 -16.02
CA GLU A 224 17.32 -3.53 -15.27
C GLU A 224 17.12 -4.94 -15.82
N LEU A 225 18.20 -5.63 -16.13
CA LEU A 225 18.22 -7.07 -16.36
C LEU A 225 18.86 -7.75 -15.16
N GLN A 226 18.07 -8.51 -14.45
CA GLN A 226 18.52 -9.27 -13.30
C GLN A 226 19.02 -10.64 -13.76
N LEU A 227 20.28 -10.94 -13.47
CA LEU A 227 20.88 -12.25 -13.72
C LEU A 227 20.52 -13.17 -12.54
N ALA A 228 19.26 -13.67 -12.55
CA ALA A 228 18.64 -14.36 -11.43
C ALA A 228 19.40 -15.60 -11.00
N ASP A 229 19.65 -16.48 -11.97
CA ASP A 229 20.32 -17.75 -11.80
C ASP A 229 21.42 -17.88 -12.85
N GLY A 230 22.41 -18.69 -12.58
CA GLY A 230 23.34 -19.14 -13.61
C GLY A 230 22.67 -20.14 -14.54
N PRO A 231 23.25 -20.38 -15.73
CA PRO A 231 22.90 -21.55 -16.52
C PRO A 231 22.96 -22.82 -15.65
N SER A 232 21.93 -23.68 -15.74
CA SER A 232 21.79 -24.85 -14.86
C SER A 232 22.94 -25.87 -14.92
N TRP A 233 23.79 -25.80 -15.95
CA TRP A 233 25.01 -26.62 -16.04
C TRP A 233 26.10 -26.16 -15.07
N MET A 234 25.95 -24.98 -14.45
CA MET A 234 26.85 -24.44 -13.41
C MET A 234 26.41 -24.85 -12.00
N ASP A 235 25.26 -25.49 -11.85
CA ASP A 235 24.73 -25.86 -10.55
C ASP A 235 25.29 -27.19 -10.04
N ASP A 236 25.43 -27.31 -8.74
CA ASP A 236 25.65 -28.59 -8.07
C ASP A 236 24.41 -29.47 -8.27
N PRO A 237 24.53 -30.63 -8.95
CA PRO A 237 23.39 -31.50 -9.22
C PRO A 237 22.67 -32.04 -7.97
N SER A 238 23.30 -31.95 -6.80
CA SER A 238 22.71 -32.43 -5.54
C SER A 238 21.87 -31.38 -4.82
N THR A 239 22.14 -30.11 -5.05
CA THR A 239 21.48 -28.98 -4.38
C THR A 239 20.66 -28.13 -5.35
N GLY A 240 21.02 -28.10 -6.63
CA GLY A 240 20.45 -27.19 -7.62
C GLY A 240 20.90 -25.75 -7.48
N TYR A 241 21.98 -25.49 -6.73
CA TYR A 241 22.51 -24.15 -6.53
C TYR A 241 23.86 -23.98 -7.24
N LEU A 242 24.16 -22.73 -7.62
CA LEU A 242 25.42 -22.36 -8.29
C LEU A 242 26.64 -22.84 -7.51
N GLU A 243 27.47 -23.68 -8.14
CA GLU A 243 28.69 -24.23 -7.54
C GLU A 243 29.80 -23.17 -7.46
N PRO A 244 30.51 -23.02 -6.33
CA PRO A 244 31.65 -22.07 -6.22
C PRO A 244 32.73 -22.25 -7.26
N SER A 245 32.92 -23.46 -7.80
CA SER A 245 33.85 -23.75 -8.87
C SER A 245 33.51 -23.09 -10.20
N HIS A 246 32.22 -22.70 -10.39
CA HIS A 246 31.69 -22.04 -11.59
C HIS A 246 31.55 -20.54 -11.49
N TYR A 247 32.02 -19.87 -10.41
CA TYR A 247 31.90 -18.40 -10.29
C TYR A 247 32.59 -17.64 -11.43
N GLN A 248 33.68 -18.17 -11.96
CA GLN A 248 34.35 -17.58 -13.13
C GLN A 248 33.54 -17.84 -14.43
N ASP A 249 32.90 -18.99 -14.55
CA ASP A 249 32.04 -19.30 -15.69
C ASP A 249 30.83 -18.41 -15.68
N PHE A 250 30.21 -18.19 -14.50
CA PHE A 250 29.11 -17.22 -14.35
C PHE A 250 29.55 -15.77 -14.67
N ALA A 251 30.78 -15.38 -14.28
CA ALA A 251 31.33 -14.08 -14.63
C ALA A 251 31.50 -13.90 -16.15
N ASN A 252 31.96 -14.96 -16.84
CA ASN A 252 32.09 -14.97 -18.30
C ASN A 252 30.71 -14.90 -18.97
N TYR A 253 29.76 -15.72 -18.53
CA TYR A 253 28.36 -15.69 -18.98
C TYR A 253 27.76 -14.30 -18.87
N ALA A 254 27.88 -13.66 -17.68
CA ALA A 254 27.37 -12.31 -17.45
C ALA A 254 28.01 -11.28 -18.40
N ALA A 255 29.31 -11.38 -18.62
CA ALA A 255 30.03 -10.49 -19.56
C ALA A 255 29.57 -10.70 -21.01
N GLU A 256 29.30 -11.93 -21.44
CA GLU A 256 28.84 -12.27 -22.78
C GLU A 256 27.41 -11.78 -23.02
N VAL A 257 26.52 -11.86 -22.01
CA VAL A 257 25.18 -11.27 -22.06
C VAL A 257 25.26 -9.74 -22.20
N VAL A 258 26.15 -9.07 -21.46
CA VAL A 258 26.40 -7.61 -21.63
C VAL A 258 26.90 -7.31 -23.04
N GLN A 259 27.84 -8.09 -23.57
CA GLN A 259 28.37 -7.90 -24.94
C GLN A 259 27.25 -8.05 -25.98
N TYR A 260 26.37 -9.03 -25.82
CA TYR A 260 25.26 -9.26 -26.73
C TYR A 260 24.33 -8.05 -26.83
N TYR A 261 23.87 -7.51 -25.70
CA TYR A 261 22.91 -6.41 -25.69
C TYR A 261 23.54 -5.03 -25.85
N ASN A 262 24.73 -4.81 -25.32
CA ASN A 262 25.29 -3.47 -25.14
C ASN A 262 26.44 -3.14 -26.11
N THR A 263 26.80 -4.06 -27.02
CA THR A 263 27.85 -3.78 -28.04
C THR A 263 27.31 -3.98 -29.45
N SER A 264 27.92 -3.29 -30.42
CA SER A 264 27.55 -3.45 -31.84
C SER A 264 28.12 -4.72 -32.50
N THR A 265 29.06 -5.38 -31.83
CA THR A 265 29.78 -6.54 -32.37
C THR A 265 29.37 -7.84 -31.70
N GLY A 266 28.65 -7.76 -30.57
CA GLY A 266 28.35 -8.94 -29.77
C GLY A 266 29.61 -9.61 -29.22
N PHE A 267 29.55 -10.92 -29.09
CA PHE A 267 30.70 -11.74 -28.67
C PHE A 267 30.86 -12.97 -29.55
N THR A 268 32.02 -13.57 -29.49
CA THR A 268 32.33 -14.85 -30.18
C THR A 268 32.51 -15.94 -29.13
N ASP A 269 31.68 -16.98 -29.18
CA ASP A 269 31.77 -18.10 -28.24
C ASP A 269 32.99 -18.98 -28.47
N ALA A 270 33.20 -19.94 -27.59
CA ALA A 270 34.36 -20.85 -27.69
C ALA A 270 34.33 -21.78 -28.91
N ASN A 271 33.15 -21.93 -29.57
CA ASN A 271 32.99 -22.66 -30.81
C ASN A 271 33.29 -21.80 -32.05
N GLY A 272 33.61 -20.51 -31.87
CA GLY A 272 33.87 -19.56 -32.94
C GLY A 272 32.62 -18.99 -33.59
N GLN A 273 31.44 -19.19 -32.99
CA GLN A 273 30.20 -18.61 -33.46
C GLN A 273 30.04 -17.19 -32.88
N ASN A 274 29.66 -16.25 -33.75
CA ASN A 274 29.42 -14.87 -33.34
C ASN A 274 27.95 -14.66 -33.00
N HIS A 275 27.68 -14.12 -31.82
CA HIS A 275 26.36 -13.80 -31.30
C HIS A 275 26.22 -12.29 -31.21
N VAL A 276 25.33 -11.72 -32.02
CA VAL A 276 25.09 -10.26 -32.11
C VAL A 276 23.60 -10.01 -32.06
N HIS A 277 23.18 -9.12 -31.18
CA HIS A 277 21.81 -8.63 -31.15
C HIS A 277 21.51 -7.84 -32.43
N SER A 278 20.56 -8.32 -33.24
CA SER A 278 20.29 -7.79 -34.58
C SER A 278 19.29 -6.62 -34.62
N GLY A 279 18.81 -6.16 -33.48
CA GLY A 279 17.76 -5.14 -33.39
C GLY A 279 18.30 -3.72 -33.31
N THR A 280 17.87 -2.84 -34.20
CA THR A 280 18.17 -1.39 -34.14
C THR A 280 17.29 -0.61 -33.15
N SER A 281 16.40 -1.29 -32.45
CA SER A 281 15.34 -0.67 -31.61
C SER A 281 15.39 -1.06 -30.12
N VAL A 282 16.32 -1.89 -29.68
CA VAL A 282 16.44 -2.24 -28.27
C VAL A 282 17.31 -1.22 -27.57
N THR A 283 16.79 -0.60 -26.53
CA THR A 283 17.56 0.27 -25.65
C THR A 283 18.59 -0.58 -24.92
N PRO A 284 19.90 -0.22 -24.92
CA PRO A 284 20.90 -0.98 -24.19
C PRO A 284 20.55 -1.08 -22.72
N VAL A 285 20.78 -2.26 -22.13
CA VAL A 285 20.52 -2.50 -20.71
C VAL A 285 21.53 -1.71 -19.86
N THR A 286 21.03 -0.84 -19.00
CA THR A 286 21.86 0.02 -18.16
C THR A 286 22.12 -0.57 -16.79
N TRP A 287 21.12 -1.18 -16.17
CA TRP A 287 21.19 -1.73 -14.83
C TRP A 287 21.23 -3.26 -14.87
N TRP A 288 22.05 -3.83 -14.00
CA TRP A 288 22.29 -5.26 -13.93
C TRP A 288 22.21 -5.75 -12.49
N GLY A 289 21.21 -6.58 -12.21
CA GLY A 289 21.10 -7.30 -10.95
C GLY A 289 22.02 -8.52 -10.95
N ILE A 290 22.79 -8.71 -9.92
CA ILE A 290 23.76 -9.81 -9.81
C ILE A 290 23.23 -10.84 -8.83
N PHE A 291 22.65 -11.89 -9.37
CA PHE A 291 22.08 -13.02 -8.66
C PHE A 291 20.83 -12.65 -7.82
N ASN A 292 19.79 -13.50 -7.87
CA ASN A 292 18.56 -13.28 -7.14
C ASN A 292 18.57 -14.00 -5.79
N GLU A 293 18.15 -13.30 -4.72
CA GLU A 293 17.93 -13.87 -3.39
C GLU A 293 19.03 -14.84 -2.95
N PRO A 294 20.29 -14.38 -2.93
CA PRO A 294 21.43 -15.28 -2.69
C PRO A 294 21.35 -16.00 -1.33
N ASN A 295 20.69 -15.39 -0.34
CA ASN A 295 20.54 -15.94 1.01
C ASN A 295 19.65 -17.19 1.06
N ILE A 296 18.69 -17.32 0.17
CA ILE A 296 17.82 -18.52 0.06
C ILE A 296 18.23 -19.43 -1.10
N ASN A 297 18.96 -18.90 -2.09
CA ASN A 297 19.47 -19.67 -3.24
C ASN A 297 20.91 -20.18 -3.04
N GLY A 298 21.23 -20.58 -1.82
CA GLY A 298 22.40 -21.38 -1.49
C GLY A 298 23.72 -20.63 -1.32
N LEU A 299 23.72 -19.27 -1.38
CA LEU A 299 24.94 -18.49 -1.20
C LEU A 299 24.99 -17.83 0.18
N THR A 300 26.00 -18.17 0.96
CA THR A 300 26.34 -17.36 2.14
C THR A 300 26.82 -15.97 1.72
N ALA A 301 26.76 -14.99 2.62
CA ALA A 301 27.23 -13.64 2.33
C ALA A 301 28.68 -13.59 1.81
N ALA A 302 29.57 -14.43 2.32
CA ALA A 302 30.97 -14.51 1.87
C ALA A 302 31.07 -15.10 0.45
N GLN A 303 30.26 -16.08 0.12
CA GLN A 303 30.19 -16.66 -1.22
C GLN A 303 29.65 -15.66 -2.23
N TYR A 304 28.57 -14.96 -1.87
CA TYR A 304 28.02 -13.90 -2.71
C TYR A 304 29.03 -12.77 -2.97
N VAL A 305 29.76 -12.31 -1.94
CA VAL A 305 30.85 -11.33 -2.10
C VAL A 305 31.90 -11.83 -3.08
N SER A 306 32.30 -13.12 -2.99
CA SER A 306 33.26 -13.71 -3.91
C SER A 306 32.74 -13.74 -5.35
N LEU A 307 31.47 -14.14 -5.55
CA LEU A 307 30.79 -14.12 -6.85
C LEU A 307 30.72 -12.71 -7.41
N TYR A 308 30.20 -11.76 -6.64
CA TYR A 308 30.03 -10.36 -7.04
C TYR A 308 31.36 -9.72 -7.46
N ASN A 309 32.39 -9.91 -6.65
CA ASN A 309 33.72 -9.39 -6.93
C ASN A 309 34.40 -10.03 -8.17
N SER A 310 33.92 -11.19 -8.63
CA SER A 310 34.36 -11.83 -9.88
C SER A 310 33.55 -11.36 -11.09
N VAL A 311 32.23 -11.20 -10.92
CA VAL A 311 31.28 -10.88 -12.00
C VAL A 311 31.43 -9.43 -12.46
N VAL A 312 31.41 -8.46 -11.54
CA VAL A 312 31.40 -7.03 -11.89
C VAL A 312 32.60 -6.62 -12.77
N PRO A 313 33.86 -6.99 -12.48
CA PRO A 313 34.99 -6.66 -13.36
C PRO A 313 34.89 -7.30 -14.74
N ALA A 314 34.36 -8.52 -14.85
CA ALA A 314 34.18 -9.19 -16.13
C ALA A 314 33.12 -8.44 -16.98
N MET A 315 32.01 -8.06 -16.40
CA MET A 315 30.98 -7.26 -17.08
C MET A 315 31.49 -5.86 -17.49
N GLN A 316 32.27 -5.21 -16.64
CA GLN A 316 32.90 -3.92 -16.97
C GLN A 316 33.89 -4.04 -18.14
N ALA A 317 34.59 -5.16 -18.26
CA ALA A 317 35.49 -5.43 -19.35
C ALA A 317 34.80 -5.74 -20.69
N ALA A 318 33.50 -5.99 -20.69
CA ALA A 318 32.67 -6.28 -21.86
C ALA A 318 32.56 -5.12 -22.87
N GLN A 319 33.11 -3.94 -22.58
CA GLN A 319 33.14 -2.75 -23.46
C GLN A 319 31.77 -2.28 -23.90
N SER A 320 30.81 -2.30 -22.99
CA SER A 320 29.47 -1.75 -23.23
C SER A 320 29.51 -0.32 -23.81
N GLN A 321 28.67 -0.04 -24.79
CA GLN A 321 28.55 1.30 -25.39
C GLN A 321 27.83 2.31 -24.48
N VAL A 322 27.20 1.83 -23.41
CA VAL A 322 26.56 2.62 -22.37
C VAL A 322 27.21 2.32 -21.02
N PRO A 323 27.27 3.29 -20.10
CA PRO A 323 27.66 3.00 -18.72
C PRO A 323 26.75 1.94 -18.11
N ILE A 324 27.31 0.89 -17.54
CA ILE A 324 26.56 -0.15 -16.82
C ILE A 324 26.63 0.11 -15.33
N LYS A 325 25.53 -0.19 -14.65
CA LYS A 325 25.33 -0.03 -13.21
C LYS A 325 24.89 -1.34 -12.60
N PHE A 326 25.18 -1.52 -11.32
CA PHE A 326 25.01 -2.79 -10.64
C PHE A 326 24.09 -2.66 -9.44
N VAL A 327 23.06 -3.50 -9.43
CA VAL A 327 22.21 -3.76 -8.26
C VAL A 327 22.79 -4.98 -7.54
N ALA A 328 23.05 -4.82 -6.27
CA ALA A 328 23.69 -5.85 -5.46
C ALA A 328 22.76 -6.37 -4.39
N VAL A 329 23.00 -7.59 -3.97
CA VAL A 329 22.43 -8.31 -2.83
C VAL A 329 21.04 -8.87 -3.11
N GLU A 330 20.03 -8.07 -3.38
CA GLU A 330 18.64 -8.52 -3.66
C GLU A 330 18.19 -9.63 -2.70
N LEU A 331 18.25 -9.33 -1.38
CA LEU A 331 17.93 -10.31 -0.33
C LEU A 331 16.43 -10.64 -0.29
N ALA A 332 16.10 -11.93 -0.17
CA ALA A 332 14.81 -12.32 0.41
C ALA A 332 14.82 -11.95 1.89
N ASP A 333 13.96 -11.04 2.31
CA ASP A 333 13.90 -10.54 3.68
C ASP A 333 12.62 -11.01 4.37
N PHE A 334 12.81 -11.89 5.38
CA PHE A 334 11.76 -12.45 6.20
C PHE A 334 11.96 -12.13 7.70
N GLY A 335 12.96 -11.26 8.00
CA GLY A 335 13.27 -10.81 9.37
C GLY A 335 14.71 -10.41 9.59
N ASP A 336 15.60 -11.32 9.97
CA ASP A 336 16.99 -11.02 10.37
C ASP A 336 18.02 -11.16 9.23
N GLU A 337 17.57 -11.27 7.97
CA GLU A 337 18.45 -11.50 6.82
C GLU A 337 19.43 -10.34 6.59
N PRO A 338 19.03 -9.06 6.67
CA PRO A 338 19.96 -7.95 6.54
C PRO A 338 21.04 -7.94 7.61
N GLU A 339 20.73 -8.28 8.87
CA GLU A 339 21.68 -8.35 9.98
C GLU A 339 22.72 -9.46 9.78
N ASN A 340 22.30 -10.56 9.17
CA ASN A 340 23.17 -11.71 8.92
C ASN A 340 24.03 -11.53 7.66
N TYR A 341 23.59 -10.72 6.70
CA TYR A 341 24.20 -10.64 5.36
C TYR A 341 25.02 -9.36 5.13
N MET A 342 24.45 -8.20 5.47
CA MET A 342 25.04 -6.90 5.13
C MET A 342 26.41 -6.61 5.74
N PRO A 343 26.71 -6.98 7.00
CA PRO A 343 28.07 -6.73 7.56
C PRO A 343 29.18 -7.39 6.76
N THR A 344 28.94 -8.62 6.29
CA THR A 344 29.91 -9.36 5.45
C THR A 344 30.01 -8.75 4.06
N PHE A 345 28.88 -8.39 3.44
CA PHE A 345 28.84 -7.75 2.14
C PHE A 345 29.59 -6.41 2.15
N VAL A 346 29.24 -5.52 3.06
CA VAL A 346 29.83 -4.16 3.16
C VAL A 346 31.33 -4.18 3.42
N SER A 347 31.81 -5.16 4.21
CA SER A 347 33.24 -5.29 4.51
C SER A 347 34.03 -5.98 3.41
N GLY A 348 33.41 -6.83 2.59
CA GLY A 348 34.09 -7.70 1.62
C GLY A 348 33.95 -7.24 0.17
N VAL A 349 32.94 -6.42 -0.18
CA VAL A 349 32.78 -5.93 -1.55
C VAL A 349 33.87 -4.93 -1.90
N THR A 350 34.50 -5.12 -3.07
CA THR A 350 35.60 -4.26 -3.57
C THR A 350 35.28 -3.64 -4.93
N GLN A 351 34.15 -4.02 -5.50
CA GLN A 351 33.71 -3.60 -6.82
C GLN A 351 32.63 -2.50 -6.75
N GLN A 352 32.29 -1.94 -7.91
CA GLN A 352 31.23 -0.94 -8.04
C GLN A 352 29.90 -1.49 -7.55
N VAL A 353 29.17 -0.70 -6.75
CA VAL A 353 27.80 -0.93 -6.33
C VAL A 353 27.02 0.37 -6.56
N ASP A 354 25.96 0.33 -7.35
CA ASP A 354 25.16 1.51 -7.66
C ASP A 354 23.82 1.52 -6.91
N ALA A 355 23.30 0.36 -6.54
CA ALA A 355 22.19 0.18 -5.63
C ALA A 355 22.37 -1.13 -4.83
N VAL A 356 21.79 -1.17 -3.63
CA VAL A 356 21.60 -2.39 -2.85
C VAL A 356 20.12 -2.67 -2.77
N ALA A 357 19.72 -3.90 -3.01
CA ALA A 357 18.32 -4.27 -3.03
C ALA A 357 17.96 -5.33 -1.98
N THR A 358 16.70 -5.31 -1.60
CA THR A 358 16.05 -6.32 -0.78
C THR A 358 14.62 -6.54 -1.28
N HIS A 359 14.03 -7.70 -0.97
CA HIS A 359 12.65 -8.06 -1.32
C HIS A 359 11.79 -8.04 -0.08
N PHE A 360 10.53 -7.67 -0.21
CA PHE A 360 9.60 -7.68 0.90
C PHE A 360 8.25 -8.26 0.51
N TYR A 361 7.92 -9.35 1.19
CA TYR A 361 6.59 -9.93 1.22
C TYR A 361 6.14 -10.01 2.68
N SER A 362 4.95 -9.51 2.98
CA SER A 362 4.44 -9.48 4.36
C SER A 362 4.12 -10.87 4.92
N SER A 363 3.96 -11.86 4.05
CA SER A 363 3.62 -13.24 4.40
C SER A 363 4.21 -14.22 3.41
N CYS A 364 4.38 -15.45 3.84
CA CYS A 364 4.59 -16.64 3.02
C CYS A 364 3.63 -17.75 3.48
N ASN A 365 2.46 -17.37 4.00
CA ASN A 365 1.46 -18.29 4.53
C ASN A 365 0.06 -17.76 4.24
N GLN A 366 -0.67 -18.48 3.39
CA GLN A 366 -2.03 -18.14 3.01
C GLN A 366 -3.03 -18.09 4.19
N SER A 367 -2.69 -18.65 5.33
CA SER A 367 -3.54 -18.63 6.54
C SER A 367 -3.18 -17.50 7.51
N ASP A 368 -2.24 -16.62 7.17
CA ASP A 368 -1.95 -15.45 7.96
C ASP A 368 -3.11 -14.46 7.88
N ILE A 369 -3.60 -14.06 9.04
CA ILE A 369 -4.70 -13.09 9.13
C ILE A 369 -4.20 -11.67 8.84
N ASP A 370 -5.11 -10.77 8.48
CA ASP A 370 -4.80 -9.38 8.09
C ASP A 370 -3.92 -8.65 9.11
N PHE A 371 -4.13 -8.93 10.41
CA PHE A 371 -3.32 -8.36 11.49
C PHE A 371 -1.84 -8.77 11.40
N GLN A 372 -1.57 -10.05 11.12
CA GLN A 372 -0.19 -10.55 10.96
C GLN A 372 0.48 -9.86 9.77
N VAL A 373 -0.21 -9.80 8.64
CA VAL A 373 0.30 -9.20 7.41
C VAL A 373 0.64 -7.70 7.59
N PHE A 374 -0.24 -6.90 8.19
CA PHE A 374 0.08 -5.49 8.45
C PHE A 374 1.20 -5.31 9.49
N SER A 375 1.32 -6.22 10.45
CA SER A 375 2.29 -6.09 11.55
C SER A 375 3.75 -6.25 11.13
N THR A 376 4.04 -6.82 9.95
CA THR A 376 5.41 -7.00 9.44
C THR A 376 6.01 -5.71 8.88
N ILE A 377 5.18 -4.78 8.40
CA ILE A 377 5.64 -3.57 7.67
C ILE A 377 6.60 -2.70 8.48
N PRO A 378 6.35 -2.37 9.76
CA PRO A 378 7.29 -1.56 10.55
C PRO A 378 8.65 -2.24 10.78
N GLY A 379 8.67 -3.58 10.88
CA GLY A 379 9.90 -4.38 10.97
C GLY A 379 10.74 -4.17 9.72
N PHE A 380 10.17 -4.43 8.56
CA PHE A 380 10.87 -4.26 7.28
C PHE A 380 11.40 -2.82 7.05
N ALA A 381 10.63 -1.80 7.42
CA ALA A 381 11.13 -0.43 7.39
C ALA A 381 12.35 -0.22 8.32
N SER A 382 12.46 -0.99 9.40
CA SER A 382 13.65 -0.98 10.27
C SER A 382 14.83 -1.67 9.60
N ASP A 383 14.59 -2.73 8.82
CA ASP A 383 15.63 -3.45 8.07
C ASP A 383 16.23 -2.57 6.99
N VAL A 384 15.43 -1.78 6.28
CA VAL A 384 15.92 -0.76 5.35
C VAL A 384 16.84 0.26 6.05
N ARG A 385 16.44 0.76 7.23
CA ARG A 385 17.30 1.67 8.02
C ARG A 385 18.58 0.98 8.47
N TYR A 386 18.51 -0.30 8.83
CA TYR A 386 19.67 -1.08 9.18
C TYR A 386 20.64 -1.22 7.99
N ILE A 387 20.14 -1.57 6.80
CA ILE A 387 20.95 -1.62 5.57
C ILE A 387 21.70 -0.29 5.37
N TYR A 388 21.01 0.85 5.44
CA TYR A 388 21.67 2.15 5.35
C TYR A 388 22.74 2.35 6.42
N SER A 389 22.48 1.93 7.65
CA SER A 389 23.46 2.04 8.74
C SER A 389 24.74 1.25 8.45
N GLN A 390 24.60 0.08 7.82
CA GLN A 390 25.74 -0.73 7.39
C GLN A 390 26.50 -0.10 6.23
N LEU A 391 25.79 0.37 5.19
CA LEU A 391 26.40 1.08 4.06
C LEU A 391 27.23 2.28 4.50
N GLN A 392 26.75 3.04 5.49
CA GLN A 392 27.49 4.19 6.06
C GLN A 392 28.81 3.82 6.73
N THR A 393 29.01 2.57 7.12
CA THR A 393 30.30 2.11 7.69
C THR A 393 31.43 2.02 6.66
N ASN A 394 31.07 1.98 5.36
CA ASN A 394 32.03 1.98 4.24
C ASN A 394 31.86 3.26 3.40
N SER A 395 32.87 4.12 3.38
CA SER A 395 32.81 5.41 2.71
C SER A 395 32.53 5.34 1.20
N SER A 396 32.86 4.23 0.54
CA SER A 396 32.54 4.01 -0.88
C SER A 396 31.06 3.65 -1.11
N LEU A 397 30.38 3.12 -0.09
CA LEU A 397 28.99 2.69 -0.15
C LEU A 397 28.02 3.66 0.54
N ALA A 398 28.54 4.64 1.27
CA ALA A 398 27.73 5.50 2.15
C ALA A 398 26.62 6.31 1.44
N LYS A 399 26.64 6.41 0.11
CA LYS A 399 25.64 7.09 -0.71
C LYS A 399 24.87 6.15 -1.65
N VAL A 400 25.12 4.85 -1.54
CA VAL A 400 24.44 3.85 -2.36
C VAL A 400 22.98 3.78 -1.89
N PRO A 401 22.01 3.92 -2.80
CA PRO A 401 20.59 3.83 -2.46
C PRO A 401 20.19 2.40 -2.12
N VAL A 402 19.12 2.29 -1.32
CA VAL A 402 18.44 1.02 -1.04
C VAL A 402 17.15 0.97 -1.85
N TRP A 403 16.98 -0.11 -2.61
CA TRP A 403 15.80 -0.40 -3.42
C TRP A 403 15.07 -1.63 -2.87
N VAL A 404 13.76 -1.66 -3.01
CA VAL A 404 12.94 -2.85 -2.75
C VAL A 404 12.49 -3.35 -4.12
N THR A 405 13.23 -4.31 -4.68
CA THR A 405 13.10 -4.74 -6.09
C THR A 405 12.05 -5.82 -6.31
N GLU A 406 11.53 -6.41 -5.23
CA GLU A 406 10.31 -7.21 -5.25
C GLU A 406 9.46 -6.89 -4.03
N ASN A 407 8.16 -6.72 -4.24
CA ASN A 407 7.23 -6.44 -3.16
C ASN A 407 5.80 -6.85 -3.51
N ASN A 408 5.21 -7.67 -2.66
CA ASN A 408 3.78 -7.98 -2.66
C ASN A 408 3.34 -8.46 -1.27
N VAL A 409 2.05 -8.78 -1.12
CA VAL A 409 1.48 -9.19 0.16
C VAL A 409 1.98 -10.56 0.59
N ASN A 410 2.01 -11.53 -0.34
CA ASN A 410 2.33 -12.93 -0.03
C ASN A 410 3.31 -13.50 -1.07
N ALA A 411 4.38 -14.16 -0.60
CA ALA A 411 5.42 -14.75 -1.43
C ALA A 411 5.11 -16.21 -1.83
N ASP A 412 4.06 -16.85 -1.31
CA ASP A 412 3.77 -18.25 -1.57
C ASP A 412 3.33 -18.48 -3.01
N TYR A 413 3.75 -19.61 -3.61
CA TYR A 413 3.33 -20.01 -4.96
C TYR A 413 3.19 -21.53 -5.05
N ALA A 414 2.52 -21.99 -6.10
CA ALA A 414 2.35 -23.41 -6.35
C ALA A 414 3.63 -24.03 -6.94
N ASN A 415 4.15 -25.08 -6.33
CA ASN A 415 5.16 -25.91 -6.96
C ASN A 415 4.54 -26.76 -8.09
N ALA A 416 5.36 -27.52 -8.81
CA ALA A 416 4.92 -28.38 -9.93
C ALA A 416 3.83 -29.42 -9.56
N SER A 417 3.66 -29.73 -8.25
CA SER A 417 2.62 -30.63 -7.72
C SER A 417 1.36 -29.89 -7.28
N GLY A 418 1.34 -28.55 -7.38
CA GLY A 418 0.28 -27.69 -6.87
C GLY A 418 0.27 -27.58 -5.35
N ASP A 419 1.39 -27.84 -4.70
CA ASP A 419 1.57 -27.64 -3.26
C ASP A 419 2.22 -26.29 -3.00
N SER A 420 1.93 -25.68 -1.84
CA SER A 420 2.57 -24.45 -1.38
C SER A 420 4.08 -24.62 -1.25
N THR A 421 4.86 -23.68 -1.76
CA THR A 421 6.32 -23.65 -1.60
C THR A 421 6.72 -23.24 -0.21
N CYS A 422 5.97 -22.35 0.40
CA CYS A 422 6.21 -21.84 1.76
C CYS A 422 5.72 -22.80 2.85
N ASN A 423 4.69 -23.62 2.57
CA ASN A 423 4.07 -24.52 3.54
C ASN A 423 4.07 -25.97 3.03
N PRO A 424 5.20 -26.67 3.08
CA PRO A 424 5.33 -28.01 2.55
C PRO A 424 4.24 -28.97 3.08
N GLY A 425 3.58 -29.68 2.15
CA GLY A 425 2.50 -30.62 2.48
C GLY A 425 1.10 -30.01 2.53
N GLN A 426 0.96 -28.71 2.28
CA GLN A 426 -0.33 -28.05 2.06
C GLN A 426 -0.50 -27.73 0.57
N LYS A 427 -1.75 -27.70 0.11
CA LYS A 427 -2.04 -27.23 -1.25
C LYS A 427 -1.92 -25.71 -1.29
N PHE A 428 -1.36 -25.21 -2.39
CA PHE A 428 -1.36 -23.78 -2.65
C PHE A 428 -2.80 -23.26 -2.83
N VAL A 429 -3.06 -22.09 -2.28
CA VAL A 429 -4.30 -21.33 -2.48
C VAL A 429 -3.92 -19.89 -2.74
N THR A 430 -4.42 -19.32 -3.83
CA THR A 430 -4.19 -17.92 -4.22
C THR A 430 -4.64 -16.95 -3.12
N ASP A 431 -3.75 -16.11 -2.65
CA ASP A 431 -4.05 -15.04 -1.70
C ASP A 431 -4.51 -13.77 -2.47
N GLN A 432 -5.80 -13.52 -2.47
CA GLN A 432 -6.39 -12.40 -3.21
C GLN A 432 -6.12 -11.03 -2.59
N ARG A 433 -5.43 -10.93 -1.45
CA ARG A 433 -5.07 -9.65 -0.82
C ARG A 433 -4.21 -8.78 -1.73
N GLY A 434 -3.35 -9.39 -2.57
CA GLY A 434 -2.49 -8.68 -3.53
C GLY A 434 -3.22 -7.87 -4.59
N THR A 435 -4.52 -8.12 -4.83
CA THR A 435 -5.30 -7.43 -5.89
C THR A 435 -6.63 -6.85 -5.41
N SER A 436 -6.93 -6.98 -4.11
CA SER A 436 -8.18 -6.54 -3.49
C SER A 436 -8.08 -5.14 -2.87
N ALA A 437 -9.15 -4.71 -2.18
CA ALA A 437 -9.13 -3.49 -1.38
C ALA A 437 -8.11 -3.54 -0.22
N PHE A 438 -7.72 -4.72 0.24
CA PHE A 438 -6.63 -4.89 1.19
C PHE A 438 -5.34 -4.27 0.66
N PHE A 439 -4.98 -4.53 -0.61
CA PHE A 439 -3.81 -3.95 -1.25
C PHE A 439 -3.86 -2.42 -1.29
N ALA A 440 -5.04 -1.85 -1.49
CA ALA A 440 -5.21 -0.39 -1.50
C ALA A 440 -4.96 0.28 -0.12
N ALA A 441 -4.94 -0.49 0.95
CA ALA A 441 -4.47 -0.03 2.27
C ALA A 441 -3.02 -0.43 2.53
N TRP A 442 -2.63 -1.65 2.15
CA TRP A 442 -1.33 -2.23 2.44
C TRP A 442 -0.19 -1.55 1.66
N ARG A 443 -0.33 -1.41 0.34
CA ARG A 443 0.73 -0.85 -0.52
C ARG A 443 1.07 0.60 -0.18
N PRO A 444 0.09 1.52 0.03
CA PRO A 444 0.39 2.88 0.50
C PRO A 444 1.01 2.93 1.89
N TYR A 445 0.67 1.99 2.78
CA TYR A 445 1.32 1.88 4.09
C TYR A 445 2.78 1.46 3.92
N VAL A 446 3.07 0.41 3.14
CA VAL A 446 4.44 0.01 2.79
C VAL A 446 5.19 1.19 2.18
N PHE A 447 4.64 1.84 1.16
CA PHE A 447 5.27 2.98 0.48
C PHE A 447 5.63 4.11 1.47
N SER A 448 4.71 4.50 2.34
CA SER A 448 4.94 5.54 3.34
C SER A 448 6.07 5.19 4.30
N GLN A 449 6.05 3.97 4.85
CA GLN A 449 7.06 3.51 5.80
C GLN A 449 8.45 3.41 5.17
N LEU A 450 8.54 2.89 3.94
CA LEU A 450 9.79 2.75 3.22
C LEU A 450 10.34 4.10 2.75
N ALA A 451 9.50 4.97 2.21
CA ALA A 451 9.89 6.33 1.85
C ALA A 451 10.44 7.11 3.06
N GLN A 452 9.79 6.97 4.22
CA GLN A 452 10.27 7.56 5.47
C GLN A 452 11.55 6.88 6.00
N ALA A 453 11.78 5.61 5.69
CA ALA A 453 13.03 4.91 5.99
C ALA A 453 14.18 5.29 5.04
N GLY A 454 13.89 5.97 3.93
CA GLY A 454 14.85 6.42 2.93
C GLY A 454 15.03 5.46 1.74
N ALA A 455 14.20 4.42 1.61
CA ALA A 455 14.20 3.60 0.40
C ALA A 455 13.93 4.47 -0.82
N GLN A 456 14.73 4.27 -1.89
CA GLN A 456 14.62 5.10 -3.08
C GLN A 456 13.67 4.52 -4.12
N ALA A 457 13.41 3.21 -4.09
CA ALA A 457 12.54 2.54 -5.04
C ALA A 457 11.69 1.47 -4.37
N LEU A 458 10.48 1.27 -4.89
CA LEU A 458 9.56 0.20 -4.50
C LEU A 458 8.96 -0.41 -5.76
N TYR A 459 9.35 -1.64 -6.08
CA TYR A 459 8.87 -2.39 -7.25
C TYR A 459 7.67 -3.24 -6.86
N HIS A 460 6.72 -3.38 -7.74
CA HIS A 460 5.63 -4.33 -7.63
C HIS A 460 6.05 -5.65 -8.28
N TRP A 461 5.90 -6.76 -7.61
CA TRP A 461 6.01 -8.09 -8.12
C TRP A 461 4.59 -8.69 -8.21
N ASP A 462 3.94 -8.96 -9.36
CA ASP A 462 4.56 -8.69 -10.64
C ASP A 462 3.52 -7.98 -11.56
N PHE A 463 3.92 -7.47 -12.74
CA PHE A 463 3.02 -6.68 -13.57
C PHE A 463 1.84 -7.49 -14.11
N ASP A 464 2.10 -8.58 -14.85
CA ASP A 464 1.05 -9.42 -15.43
C ASP A 464 1.06 -10.82 -14.80
N ALA A 465 0.21 -11.01 -13.84
CA ALA A 465 0.11 -12.24 -13.08
C ALA A 465 -1.36 -12.57 -12.74
N ASP A 466 -1.54 -13.50 -11.83
CA ASP A 466 -2.84 -13.88 -11.29
C ASP A 466 -3.34 -12.90 -10.22
N GLN A 467 -4.42 -13.28 -9.53
CA GLN A 467 -5.03 -12.47 -8.46
C GLN A 467 -4.16 -12.34 -7.20
N GLN A 468 -3.05 -13.05 -7.08
CA GLN A 468 -2.14 -12.90 -5.95
C GLN A 468 -1.12 -11.79 -6.17
N TYR A 469 -0.56 -11.72 -7.38
CA TYR A 469 0.59 -10.90 -7.65
C TYR A 469 0.31 -9.73 -8.60
N GLY A 470 -0.68 -9.86 -9.51
CA GLY A 470 -0.77 -9.02 -10.68
C GLY A 470 -1.19 -7.57 -10.44
N GLU A 471 -0.66 -6.69 -11.24
CA GLU A 471 -1.27 -5.40 -11.56
C GLU A 471 -2.30 -5.57 -12.66
N VAL A 472 -2.05 -6.51 -13.57
CA VAL A 472 -2.88 -6.86 -14.72
C VAL A 472 -3.08 -8.37 -14.74
N ASP A 473 -4.28 -8.81 -15.09
CA ASP A 473 -4.58 -10.23 -15.28
C ASP A 473 -3.92 -10.77 -16.55
N PHE A 474 -3.04 -11.75 -16.41
CA PHE A 474 -2.22 -12.27 -17.50
C PHE A 474 -3.01 -12.98 -18.63
N ASN A 475 -4.28 -13.34 -18.40
CA ASN A 475 -5.14 -13.94 -19.42
C ASN A 475 -5.97 -12.90 -20.19
N THR A 476 -6.31 -11.78 -19.56
CA THR A 476 -7.32 -10.83 -20.08
C THR A 476 -6.83 -9.42 -20.25
N ALA A 477 -5.62 -9.09 -19.79
CA ALA A 477 -5.05 -7.75 -19.72
C ALA A 477 -5.92 -6.73 -18.95
N LYS A 478 -6.84 -7.19 -18.10
CA LYS A 478 -7.65 -6.30 -17.26
C LYS A 478 -6.87 -5.92 -16.04
N THR A 479 -6.92 -4.65 -15.71
CA THR A 479 -6.30 -4.12 -14.50
C THR A 479 -6.99 -4.62 -13.24
N TYR A 480 -6.20 -4.86 -12.20
CA TYR A 480 -6.66 -5.06 -10.82
C TYR A 480 -6.63 -3.73 -10.04
N LEU A 481 -7.05 -3.72 -8.78
CA LEU A 481 -6.94 -2.54 -7.92
C LEU A 481 -5.48 -2.15 -7.65
N SER A 482 -4.58 -3.13 -7.58
CA SER A 482 -3.14 -2.95 -7.44
C SER A 482 -2.56 -1.98 -8.48
N TYR A 483 -2.91 -2.16 -9.76
CA TYR A 483 -2.53 -1.25 -10.83
C TYR A 483 -2.88 0.22 -10.53
N TRP A 484 -4.10 0.47 -10.07
CA TRP A 484 -4.54 1.84 -9.81
C TRP A 484 -3.87 2.45 -8.57
N VAL A 485 -3.50 1.63 -7.61
CA VAL A 485 -2.72 2.09 -6.44
C VAL A 485 -1.35 2.59 -6.89
N ASP A 486 -0.59 1.77 -7.62
CA ASP A 486 0.75 2.13 -8.08
C ASP A 486 0.71 3.25 -9.12
N TYR A 487 -0.27 3.23 -10.04
CA TYR A 487 -0.54 4.31 -10.98
C TYR A 487 -0.71 5.69 -10.31
N TRP A 488 -1.43 5.76 -9.21
CA TRP A 488 -1.68 7.03 -8.53
C TRP A 488 -0.59 7.39 -7.53
N LEU A 489 0.08 6.44 -6.89
CA LEU A 489 1.28 6.69 -6.10
C LEU A 489 2.34 7.39 -6.97
N GLN A 490 2.62 6.87 -8.16
CA GLN A 490 3.59 7.46 -9.09
C GLN A 490 3.22 8.91 -9.50
N ARG A 491 1.92 9.22 -9.63
CA ARG A 491 1.46 10.55 -10.07
C ARG A 491 1.40 11.57 -8.95
N TYR A 492 1.02 11.15 -7.77
CA TYR A 492 0.97 12.05 -6.62
C TYR A 492 2.34 12.29 -5.99
N TYR A 493 3.27 11.37 -6.18
CA TYR A 493 4.64 11.43 -5.67
C TYR A 493 5.67 11.36 -6.79
N PRO A 494 5.72 12.39 -7.66
CA PRO A 494 6.65 12.40 -8.77
C PRO A 494 8.09 12.51 -8.28
N THR A 495 8.98 11.74 -8.90
CA THR A 495 10.42 11.74 -8.65
C THR A 495 11.20 12.22 -9.86
N CYS A 496 12.51 12.35 -9.72
CA CYS A 496 13.38 12.74 -10.81
C CYS A 496 13.39 11.70 -11.93
N PRO A 497 13.25 12.10 -13.18
CA PRO A 497 13.45 11.19 -14.30
C PRO A 497 14.89 10.65 -14.31
N PHE A 498 15.06 9.37 -14.64
CA PHE A 498 16.39 8.79 -14.81
C PHE A 498 17.15 9.51 -15.94
N GLY A 499 18.41 9.88 -15.66
CA GLY A 499 19.29 10.49 -16.66
C GLY A 499 18.93 11.90 -17.12
N ALA A 500 17.92 12.53 -16.54
CA ALA A 500 17.51 13.90 -16.87
C ALA A 500 17.63 14.84 -15.65
N PRO A 501 17.79 16.16 -15.87
CA PRO A 501 17.77 17.12 -14.77
C PRO A 501 16.43 17.10 -14.04
N CYS A 502 16.50 17.13 -12.73
CA CYS A 502 15.32 17.17 -11.87
C CYS A 502 14.58 18.52 -12.01
N PRO A 503 13.28 18.54 -12.29
CA PRO A 503 12.51 19.78 -12.28
C PRO A 503 12.50 20.43 -10.89
N THR A 504 12.40 21.74 -10.83
CA THR A 504 12.37 22.47 -9.55
C THR A 504 11.20 22.01 -8.69
N GLY A 505 11.48 21.61 -7.44
CA GLY A 505 10.49 21.12 -6.49
C GLY A 505 10.12 19.65 -6.68
N ILE A 506 10.86 18.92 -7.50
CA ILE A 506 10.82 17.46 -7.58
C ILE A 506 12.22 16.94 -7.21
N PRO A 507 12.33 15.92 -6.34
CA PRO A 507 11.26 15.29 -5.56
C PRO A 507 10.60 16.24 -4.55
N PRO A 508 9.35 15.95 -4.10
CA PRO A 508 8.69 16.78 -3.09
C PRO A 508 9.33 16.60 -1.71
N ASN A 509 9.20 17.60 -0.87
CA ASN A 509 9.61 17.51 0.54
C ASN A 509 8.57 16.74 1.36
N ILE A 510 9.02 15.88 2.26
CA ILE A 510 8.17 15.24 3.27
C ILE A 510 7.92 16.25 4.39
N LEU A 511 6.65 16.53 4.69
CA LEU A 511 6.26 17.41 5.76
C LEU A 511 6.14 16.66 7.10
N SER A 512 6.43 17.37 8.19
CA SER A 512 6.15 16.85 9.52
C SER A 512 4.64 16.68 9.70
N LEU A 513 4.22 15.52 10.21
CA LEU A 513 2.83 15.16 10.39
C LEU A 513 2.66 14.36 11.69
N THR A 514 1.54 14.53 12.37
CA THR A 514 1.15 13.71 13.52
C THR A 514 -0.25 13.14 13.30
N THR A 515 -0.43 11.87 13.65
CA THR A 515 -1.71 11.16 13.53
C THR A 515 -2.10 10.62 14.91
N THR A 516 -3.33 10.87 15.34
CA THR A 516 -3.79 10.48 16.68
C THR A 516 -3.96 8.97 16.86
N GLU A 517 -4.13 8.22 15.77
CA GLU A 517 -4.28 6.75 15.77
C GLU A 517 -3.53 6.12 14.59
N SER A 518 -2.19 6.27 14.59
CA SER A 518 -1.33 5.71 13.54
C SER A 518 -1.32 4.18 13.46
N SER A 519 -1.82 3.49 14.48
CA SER A 519 -1.96 2.02 14.47
C SER A 519 -3.05 1.50 13.54
N THR A 520 -3.90 2.36 13.00
CA THR A 520 -5.01 2.00 12.11
C THR A 520 -5.09 2.86 10.86
N VAL A 521 -4.43 4.02 10.85
CA VAL A 521 -4.39 4.95 9.72
C VAL A 521 -2.96 5.41 9.49
N GLU A 522 -2.40 5.06 8.33
CA GLU A 522 -1.12 5.59 7.88
C GLU A 522 -1.33 6.89 7.10
N THR A 523 -0.43 7.85 7.30
CA THR A 523 -0.51 9.16 6.63
C THR A 523 0.86 9.63 6.18
N LEU A 524 0.92 10.21 4.98
CA LEU A 524 2.11 10.84 4.42
C LEU A 524 1.72 12.19 3.82
N ALA A 525 2.40 13.26 4.23
CA ALA A 525 2.20 14.58 3.65
C ALA A 525 3.46 15.05 2.94
N THR A 526 3.32 15.54 1.71
CA THR A 526 4.42 16.09 0.93
C THR A 526 4.08 17.45 0.36
N GLN A 527 5.10 18.27 0.12
CA GLN A 527 4.97 19.55 -0.55
C GLN A 527 5.91 19.62 -1.76
N GLY A 528 5.33 19.80 -2.92
CA GLY A 528 5.99 19.88 -4.21
C GLY A 528 6.00 21.28 -4.81
N PRO A 529 6.14 21.36 -6.17
CA PRO A 529 6.23 22.61 -6.88
C PRO A 529 5.04 23.55 -6.61
N GLY A 530 5.34 24.86 -6.47
CA GLY A 530 4.32 25.87 -6.21
C GLY A 530 3.61 25.74 -4.87
N ASN A 531 4.19 25.04 -3.89
CA ASN A 531 3.60 24.68 -2.61
C ASN A 531 2.34 23.79 -2.72
N SER A 532 2.18 23.08 -3.85
CA SER A 532 1.18 22.01 -3.96
C SER A 532 1.44 20.97 -2.89
N THR A 533 0.41 20.64 -2.12
CA THR A 533 0.52 19.68 -1.01
C THR A 533 -0.31 18.45 -1.33
N VAL A 534 0.26 17.27 -1.10
CA VAL A 534 -0.45 15.98 -1.17
C VAL A 534 -0.47 15.37 0.22
N VAL A 535 -1.65 14.97 0.68
CA VAL A 535 -1.82 14.17 1.89
C VAL A 535 -2.42 12.83 1.50
N MET A 536 -1.67 11.77 1.70
CA MET A 536 -2.13 10.38 1.58
C MET A 536 -2.68 9.90 2.91
N ILE A 537 -3.82 9.23 2.89
CA ILE A 537 -4.46 8.62 4.05
C ILE A 537 -4.79 7.18 3.67
N ALA A 538 -4.10 6.21 4.25
CA ALA A 538 -4.37 4.78 4.06
C ALA A 538 -5.04 4.22 5.33
N ASN A 539 -6.23 3.66 5.17
CA ASN A 539 -6.95 3.02 6.24
C ASN A 539 -6.66 1.51 6.26
N HIS A 540 -5.88 1.10 7.23
CA HIS A 540 -5.56 -0.31 7.49
C HIS A 540 -6.19 -0.86 8.78
N ALA A 541 -7.27 -0.23 9.24
CA ALA A 541 -8.02 -0.67 10.40
C ALA A 541 -8.73 -1.99 10.10
N ILE A 542 -8.52 -2.98 10.93
CA ILE A 542 -9.09 -4.32 10.81
C ILE A 542 -10.40 -4.36 11.60
N MET A 543 -11.45 -4.98 11.03
CA MET A 543 -12.74 -5.07 11.71
C MET A 543 -12.69 -6.15 12.82
N ASN A 544 -12.14 -7.33 12.52
CA ASN A 544 -12.00 -8.44 13.47
C ASN A 544 -10.54 -8.94 13.46
N PRO A 545 -9.64 -8.32 14.26
CA PRO A 545 -8.20 -8.59 14.20
C PRO A 545 -7.77 -10.03 14.48
N VAL A 546 -8.66 -10.89 14.94
CA VAL A 546 -8.38 -12.30 15.27
C VAL A 546 -8.81 -13.25 14.16
N THR A 547 -9.64 -12.81 13.23
CA THR A 547 -10.27 -13.70 12.25
C THR A 547 -10.30 -13.17 10.80
N ASP A 548 -10.10 -11.86 10.61
CA ASP A 548 -10.15 -11.32 9.24
C ASP A 548 -8.94 -11.79 8.43
N ASP A 549 -9.26 -12.37 7.28
CA ASP A 549 -8.36 -12.81 6.24
C ASP A 549 -8.93 -12.27 4.92
N ASN A 550 -8.28 -11.27 4.34
CA ASN A 550 -8.82 -10.43 3.29
C ASN A 550 -10.21 -9.84 3.64
N GLY A 551 -10.32 -9.36 4.88
CA GLY A 551 -11.57 -8.78 5.39
C GLY A 551 -11.90 -7.43 4.74
N PRO A 552 -13.07 -6.84 5.06
CA PRO A 552 -13.49 -5.55 4.48
C PRO A 552 -12.76 -4.34 5.08
N GLY A 553 -12.03 -4.52 6.18
CA GLY A 553 -11.51 -3.42 7.00
C GLY A 553 -12.58 -2.70 7.81
N ALA A 554 -12.17 -2.04 8.88
CA ALA A 554 -13.07 -1.21 9.69
C ALA A 554 -13.12 0.23 9.12
N PRO A 555 -14.30 0.88 9.10
CA PRO A 555 -14.41 2.25 8.61
C PRO A 555 -13.63 3.23 9.50
N ARG A 556 -13.06 4.25 8.87
CA ARG A 556 -12.40 5.37 9.57
C ARG A 556 -12.81 6.70 8.96
N THR A 557 -13.10 7.65 9.81
CA THR A 557 -13.18 9.06 9.45
C THR A 557 -11.92 9.76 9.94
N VAL A 558 -11.29 10.53 9.06
CA VAL A 558 -10.04 11.26 9.34
C VAL A 558 -10.29 12.76 9.13
N ILE A 559 -9.99 13.56 10.13
CA ILE A 559 -9.91 15.02 10.01
C ILE A 559 -8.47 15.37 9.64
N VAL A 560 -8.26 15.88 8.45
CA VAL A 560 -6.96 16.37 7.97
C VAL A 560 -6.86 17.84 8.30
N ASP A 561 -6.01 18.19 9.26
CA ASP A 561 -5.73 19.57 9.66
C ASP A 561 -4.50 20.08 8.92
N VAL A 562 -4.70 21.00 8.01
CA VAL A 562 -3.68 21.69 7.20
C VAL A 562 -3.61 23.18 7.50
N SER A 563 -4.10 23.59 8.66
CA SER A 563 -4.16 25.02 9.07
C SER A 563 -2.79 25.69 9.11
N ALA A 564 -1.71 24.92 9.32
CA ALA A 564 -0.34 25.41 9.32
C ALA A 564 0.23 25.74 7.92
N LEU A 565 -0.43 25.28 6.83
CA LEU A 565 0.09 25.43 5.45
C LEU A 565 -0.45 26.67 4.72
N GLY A 566 -1.37 27.39 5.31
CA GLY A 566 -1.99 28.59 4.74
C GLY A 566 -3.24 28.31 3.92
N PRO A 567 -3.82 29.32 3.28
CA PRO A 567 -5.05 29.14 2.51
C PRO A 567 -4.80 28.39 1.21
N PHE A 568 -5.73 27.49 0.87
CA PHE A 568 -5.78 26.81 -0.41
C PHE A 568 -6.94 27.33 -1.26
N ILE A 569 -6.74 27.45 -2.58
CA ILE A 569 -7.76 27.91 -3.53
C ILE A 569 -8.52 26.74 -4.17
N SER A 570 -7.91 25.55 -4.21
CA SER A 570 -8.56 24.36 -4.69
C SER A 570 -8.08 23.10 -3.96
N ALA A 571 -8.95 22.11 -3.92
CA ALA A 571 -8.64 20.79 -3.40
C ALA A 571 -9.30 19.72 -4.27
N THR A 572 -8.64 18.59 -4.44
CA THR A 572 -9.19 17.39 -5.06
C THR A 572 -8.97 16.18 -4.17
N GLN A 573 -9.93 15.27 -4.16
CA GLN A 573 -9.87 13.99 -3.45
C GLN A 573 -10.00 12.85 -4.44
N LEU A 574 -9.12 11.86 -4.31
CA LEU A 574 -9.18 10.60 -5.04
C LEU A 574 -9.13 9.47 -4.02
N THR A 575 -10.06 8.52 -4.12
CA THR A 575 -10.13 7.36 -3.21
C THR A 575 -10.08 6.07 -4.01
N ILE A 576 -9.30 5.10 -3.53
CA ILE A 576 -9.23 3.72 -4.02
C ILE A 576 -9.64 2.82 -2.87
N ASP A 577 -10.74 2.10 -3.03
CA ASP A 577 -11.29 1.17 -2.04
C ASP A 577 -12.11 0.07 -2.73
N ALA A 578 -12.84 -0.73 -1.97
CA ALA A 578 -13.68 -1.82 -2.49
C ALA A 578 -14.80 -1.35 -3.46
N SER A 579 -15.11 -0.06 -3.54
CA SER A 579 -16.10 0.48 -4.48
C SER A 579 -15.48 0.91 -5.81
N THR A 580 -14.17 0.91 -5.92
CA THR A 580 -13.45 1.31 -7.14
C THR A 580 -13.59 0.21 -8.21
N ASP A 581 -14.04 0.59 -9.41
CA ASP A 581 -14.04 -0.31 -10.56
C ASP A 581 -12.59 -0.60 -11.00
N PRO A 582 -12.10 -1.83 -10.90
CA PRO A 582 -10.72 -2.14 -11.22
C PRO A 582 -10.38 -1.98 -12.71
N THR A 583 -11.38 -1.95 -13.61
CA THR A 583 -11.15 -1.80 -15.05
C THR A 583 -11.18 -0.35 -15.53
N GLN A 584 -11.83 0.54 -14.78
CA GLN A 584 -11.94 1.97 -15.12
C GLN A 584 -11.06 2.85 -14.23
N GLY A 585 -10.73 2.37 -13.05
CA GLY A 585 -10.00 3.11 -12.04
C GLY A 585 -10.82 4.23 -11.36
N PRO A 586 -10.21 4.86 -10.36
CA PRO A 586 -10.85 5.96 -9.63
C PRO A 586 -10.77 7.28 -10.40
N SER A 587 -11.68 8.18 -10.09
CA SER A 587 -11.66 9.55 -10.58
C SER A 587 -11.48 10.55 -9.44
N ALA A 588 -10.58 11.52 -9.63
CA ALA A 588 -10.43 12.62 -8.69
C ALA A 588 -11.66 13.53 -8.69
N THR A 589 -12.17 13.87 -7.51
CA THR A 589 -13.32 14.75 -7.34
C THR A 589 -12.91 16.07 -6.68
N PRO A 590 -13.37 17.22 -7.17
CA PRO A 590 -13.18 18.49 -6.49
C PRO A 590 -13.89 18.48 -5.12
N VAL A 591 -13.19 18.99 -4.10
CA VAL A 591 -13.75 19.20 -2.76
C VAL A 591 -13.53 20.66 -2.34
N ALA A 592 -14.37 21.17 -1.46
CA ALA A 592 -14.20 22.52 -0.95
C ALA A 592 -12.92 22.60 -0.09
N PRO A 593 -11.96 23.49 -0.42
CA PRO A 593 -10.77 23.65 0.39
C PRO A 593 -11.10 24.27 1.74
N ALA A 594 -10.55 23.70 2.81
CA ALA A 594 -10.67 24.19 4.18
C ALA A 594 -9.39 23.90 4.95
N SER A 595 -9.16 24.62 6.06
CA SER A 595 -8.04 24.35 6.95
C SER A 595 -8.15 22.99 7.66
N ARG A 596 -9.37 22.49 7.80
CA ARG A 596 -9.67 21.15 8.31
C ARG A 596 -10.66 20.47 7.36
N MET A 597 -10.29 19.35 6.81
CA MET A 597 -11.09 18.59 5.84
C MET A 597 -11.36 17.20 6.38
N MET A 598 -12.54 16.68 6.07
CA MET A 598 -12.97 15.37 6.54
C MET A 598 -12.92 14.37 5.39
N VAL A 599 -12.23 13.26 5.61
CA VAL A 599 -12.12 12.11 4.70
C VAL A 599 -12.74 10.90 5.39
N THR A 600 -13.59 10.17 4.70
CA THR A 600 -14.19 8.92 5.21
C THR A 600 -13.82 7.76 4.29
N LEU A 601 -13.22 6.71 4.88
CA LEU A 601 -12.97 5.43 4.22
C LEU A 601 -13.88 4.38 4.90
N ASN A 602 -14.64 3.66 4.09
CA ASN A 602 -15.65 2.70 4.61
C ASN A 602 -15.05 1.33 4.97
N GLY A 603 -13.79 1.11 4.66
CA GLY A 603 -13.02 -0.11 4.90
C GLY A 603 -11.58 0.11 4.50
N TYR A 604 -10.88 -0.95 4.12
CA TYR A 604 -9.53 -0.85 3.56
C TYR A 604 -9.52 0.04 2.32
N GLY A 605 -8.50 0.86 2.20
CA GLY A 605 -8.35 1.76 1.06
C GLY A 605 -7.42 2.93 1.34
N VAL A 606 -7.17 3.70 0.30
CA VAL A 606 -6.36 4.92 0.33
C VAL A 606 -7.12 6.10 -0.25
N THR A 607 -6.91 7.27 0.36
CA THR A 607 -7.34 8.56 -0.21
C THR A 607 -6.14 9.47 -0.39
N PHE A 608 -6.05 10.09 -1.56
CA PHE A 608 -5.12 11.18 -1.84
C PHE A 608 -5.90 12.50 -1.84
N LEU A 609 -5.46 13.41 -1.00
CA LEU A 609 -5.99 14.77 -0.92
C LEU A 609 -4.92 15.71 -1.49
N GLN A 610 -5.16 16.29 -2.67
CA GLN A 610 -4.25 17.25 -3.30
C GLN A 610 -4.77 18.66 -3.10
N LEU A 611 -3.92 19.54 -2.60
CA LEU A 611 -4.22 20.92 -2.22
C LEU A 611 -3.35 21.87 -3.03
N GLN A 612 -3.99 22.89 -3.61
CA GLN A 612 -3.31 23.95 -4.36
C GLN A 612 -3.48 25.29 -3.65
N PRO A 613 -2.40 26.04 -3.39
CA PRO A 613 -2.45 27.35 -2.77
C PRO A 613 -3.06 28.44 -3.65
#